data_8af7adcdba4738ac52fafeeddc0e35c5
#
_entry.id   8af7adcdba4738ac52fafeeddc0e35c5
#
_cell.length_a   1.000
_cell.length_b   1.000
_cell.length_c   1.000
_cell.angle_alpha   90.00
_cell.angle_beta   90.00
_cell.angle_gamma   90.00
#
_symmetry.space_group_name_H-M   'P 1'
#
loop_
_entity.id
_entity.type
_entity.pdbx_description
1 polymer ?
#
loop_
_entity_poly.entity_id
_entity_poly.type
_entity_poly.pdbx_seq_one_letter_code
_entity_poly.pdbx_strand_id
1 'polypeptide(L)'
;DYISDQYDFPDSLFTTNYTPEDWEGVGRLLRDSVLKNSNEWLRIVESDLAPDQKEQRLRKRYSRQFNVVVSKWFPALRRSECTIKYVVRPFTLEEARIVFHSQPKNLSIEEMFRIAQTLPEGSQQYMNVFKTAVLYHPENPVANLNAACIALMQGDVVSAEKYLLRAPDSKEKTLATGVVYMLKGRYGEAKSKFKEAESFGLPQASYNLKLLNTIY
;
A
#
# COMPACT_ATOMS: atom_id res chain seq x y z
N ASP A 1 13.96 -5.00 29.13
CA ASP A 1 12.61 -5.06 28.51
C ASP A 1 12.57 -6.19 27.50
N TYR A 2 11.50 -7.02 27.50
CA TYR A 2 11.41 -8.23 26.65
C TYR A 2 11.67 -7.93 25.16
N ILE A 3 11.21 -6.78 24.66
CA ILE A 3 11.40 -6.40 23.24
C ILE A 3 12.83 -5.97 22.97
N SER A 4 13.44 -5.15 23.83
CA SER A 4 14.84 -4.73 23.67
C SER A 4 15.79 -5.92 23.78
N ASP A 5 15.50 -6.88 24.68
CA ASP A 5 16.30 -8.09 24.85
C ASP A 5 16.23 -9.05 23.64
N GLN A 6 15.06 -9.09 22.98
CA GLN A 6 14.82 -9.97 21.81
C GLN A 6 15.32 -9.40 20.48
N TYR A 7 15.31 -8.08 20.30
CA TYR A 7 15.50 -7.43 19.01
C TYR A 7 16.63 -6.40 18.97
N ASP A 8 17.40 -6.27 20.04
CA ASP A 8 18.55 -5.36 20.17
C ASP A 8 18.19 -3.89 19.84
N PHE A 9 17.01 -3.45 20.27
CA PHE A 9 16.60 -2.06 20.16
C PHE A 9 17.01 -1.26 21.39
N PRO A 10 17.52 -0.03 21.22
CA PRO A 10 17.83 0.85 22.36
C PRO A 10 16.59 1.16 23.19
N ASP A 11 16.72 1.13 24.51
CA ASP A 11 15.61 1.46 25.44
C ASP A 11 15.02 2.85 25.21
N SER A 12 15.81 3.78 24.66
CA SER A 12 15.36 5.13 24.31
C SER A 12 14.25 5.20 23.25
N LEU A 13 14.03 4.10 22.51
CA LEU A 13 12.95 4.00 21.53
C LEU A 13 11.60 3.64 22.16
N PHE A 14 11.60 3.21 23.44
CA PHE A 14 10.38 2.79 24.10
C PHE A 14 9.83 3.89 25.01
N THR A 15 8.54 4.14 24.88
CA THR A 15 7.78 4.97 25.80
C THR A 15 6.65 4.15 26.38
N THR A 16 6.68 3.97 27.70
CA THR A 16 5.66 3.21 28.42
C THR A 16 4.66 4.16 29.07
N ASN A 17 3.40 4.02 28.75
CA ASN A 17 2.32 4.72 29.43
C ASN A 17 1.52 3.71 30.27
N TYR A 18 1.12 4.13 31.44
CA TYR A 18 0.38 3.29 32.37
C TYR A 18 -0.96 3.95 32.72
N THR A 19 -2.05 3.22 32.53
CA THR A 19 -3.39 3.64 32.95
C THR A 19 -3.88 2.65 34.02
N PRO A 20 -3.77 3.02 35.32
CA PRO A 20 -4.06 2.10 36.41
C PRO A 20 -5.49 1.58 36.39
N GLU A 21 -6.44 2.44 36.07
CA GLU A 21 -7.87 2.17 36.02
C GLU A 21 -8.47 2.77 34.76
N ASP A 22 -8.79 1.91 33.77
CA ASP A 22 -9.33 2.35 32.47
C ASP A 22 -10.84 2.66 32.56
N TRP A 23 -11.19 3.73 33.32
CA TRP A 23 -12.57 4.21 33.42
C TRP A 23 -13.14 4.68 32.09
N GLU A 24 -12.31 5.14 31.18
CA GLU A 24 -12.72 5.48 29.82
C GLU A 24 -13.14 4.23 29.05
N GLY A 25 -12.39 3.14 29.19
CA GLY A 25 -12.74 1.82 28.64
C GLY A 25 -14.05 1.29 29.21
N VAL A 26 -14.26 1.43 30.52
CA VAL A 26 -15.55 1.11 31.16
C VAL A 26 -16.68 1.92 30.52
N GLY A 27 -16.47 3.22 30.30
CA GLY A 27 -17.45 4.11 29.63
C GLY A 27 -17.79 3.65 28.21
N ARG A 28 -16.79 3.23 27.42
CA ARG A 28 -16.99 2.65 26.06
C ARG A 28 -17.86 1.39 26.15
N LEU A 29 -17.51 0.44 27.00
CA LEU A 29 -18.29 -0.80 27.18
C LEU A 29 -19.71 -0.54 27.67
N LEU A 30 -19.93 0.48 28.50
CA LEU A 30 -21.27 0.87 28.96
C LEU A 30 -22.17 1.37 27.83
N ARG A 31 -21.61 2.17 26.90
CA ARG A 31 -22.38 2.69 25.76
C ARG A 31 -22.84 1.59 24.82
N ASP A 32 -22.01 0.54 24.66
CA ASP A 32 -22.30 -0.61 23.79
C ASP A 32 -23.11 -1.69 24.49
N SER A 33 -23.40 -1.54 25.80
CA SER A 33 -24.04 -2.56 26.61
C SER A 33 -25.54 -2.39 26.73
N VAL A 34 -26.22 -3.50 26.98
CA VAL A 34 -27.66 -3.55 27.40
C VAL A 34 -27.82 -3.52 28.93
N LEU A 35 -26.80 -3.04 29.65
CA LEU A 35 -26.85 -3.00 31.10
C LEU A 35 -27.97 -2.06 31.57
N LYS A 36 -28.84 -2.57 32.48
CA LYS A 36 -29.87 -1.73 33.07
C LYS A 36 -29.25 -0.59 33.85
N ASN A 37 -29.76 0.64 33.65
CA ASN A 37 -29.25 1.89 34.24
C ASN A 37 -27.86 2.31 33.70
N SER A 38 -27.47 1.91 32.51
CA SER A 38 -26.18 2.29 31.88
C SER A 38 -25.96 3.81 31.87
N ASN A 39 -26.99 4.61 31.63
CA ASN A 39 -26.89 6.09 31.66
C ASN A 39 -26.53 6.65 33.05
N GLU A 40 -27.00 6.05 34.12
CA GLU A 40 -26.65 6.46 35.47
C GLU A 40 -25.21 6.06 35.82
N TRP A 41 -24.79 4.90 35.32
CA TRP A 41 -23.41 4.45 35.42
C TRP A 41 -22.47 5.40 34.66
N LEU A 42 -22.80 5.78 33.43
CA LEU A 42 -22.02 6.71 32.62
C LEU A 42 -21.82 8.05 33.34
N ARG A 43 -22.83 8.60 33.98
CA ARG A 43 -22.70 9.84 34.77
C ARG A 43 -21.67 9.72 35.90
N ILE A 44 -21.51 8.56 36.50
CA ILE A 44 -20.50 8.32 37.55
C ILE A 44 -19.13 8.12 36.92
N VAL A 45 -19.06 7.29 35.88
CA VAL A 45 -17.81 6.96 35.18
C VAL A 45 -17.17 8.16 34.52
N GLU A 46 -17.99 9.02 33.91
CA GLU A 46 -17.54 10.26 33.21
C GLU A 46 -17.39 11.49 34.12
N SER A 47 -17.71 11.35 35.41
CA SER A 47 -17.55 12.44 36.37
C SER A 47 -16.08 12.70 36.72
N ASP A 48 -15.78 13.89 37.25
CA ASP A 48 -14.45 14.26 37.73
C ASP A 48 -14.04 13.64 39.08
N LEU A 49 -14.77 12.62 39.53
CA LEU A 49 -14.46 11.92 40.76
C LEU A 49 -13.16 11.11 40.65
N ALA A 50 -12.41 11.04 41.74
CA ALA A 50 -11.27 10.15 41.80
C ALA A 50 -11.68 8.68 41.55
N PRO A 51 -10.82 7.85 40.95
CA PRO A 51 -11.10 6.45 40.60
C PRO A 51 -11.76 5.66 41.74
N ASP A 52 -11.18 5.69 42.94
CA ASP A 52 -11.71 5.01 44.12
C ASP A 52 -13.13 5.47 44.48
N GLN A 53 -13.43 6.74 44.30
CA GLN A 53 -14.73 7.31 44.59
C GLN A 53 -15.79 6.84 43.57
N LYS A 54 -15.41 6.69 42.30
CA LYS A 54 -16.25 6.10 41.26
C LYS A 54 -16.60 4.68 41.64
N GLU A 55 -15.59 3.87 41.97
CA GLU A 55 -15.78 2.49 42.42
C GLU A 55 -16.72 2.39 43.63
N GLN A 56 -16.44 3.16 44.66
CA GLN A 56 -17.24 3.17 45.90
C GLN A 56 -18.72 3.51 45.62
N ARG A 57 -19.00 4.52 44.80
CA ARG A 57 -20.36 4.91 44.43
C ARG A 57 -21.08 3.83 43.66
N LEU A 58 -20.40 3.24 42.65
CA LEU A 58 -20.97 2.16 41.85
C LEU A 58 -21.24 0.90 42.71
N ARG A 59 -20.30 0.52 43.56
CA ARG A 59 -20.42 -0.63 44.47
C ARG A 59 -21.55 -0.45 45.45
N LYS A 60 -21.69 0.75 46.06
CA LYS A 60 -22.75 1.05 47.03
C LYS A 60 -24.15 1.04 46.38
N ARG A 61 -24.27 1.59 45.17
CA ARG A 61 -25.58 1.80 44.51
C ARG A 61 -26.02 0.60 43.66
N TYR A 62 -25.07 -0.14 43.08
CA TYR A 62 -25.32 -1.17 42.06
C TYR A 62 -24.55 -2.47 42.34
N SER A 63 -24.45 -2.89 43.57
CA SER A 63 -23.59 -3.98 44.04
C SER A 63 -23.60 -5.25 43.17
N ARG A 64 -24.79 -5.75 42.78
CA ARG A 64 -24.88 -6.95 41.93
C ARG A 64 -24.34 -6.73 40.52
N GLN A 65 -24.70 -5.60 39.93
CA GLN A 65 -24.24 -5.24 38.55
C GLN A 65 -22.72 -4.95 38.57
N PHE A 66 -22.23 -4.27 39.59
CA PHE A 66 -20.81 -3.98 39.77
C PHE A 66 -19.98 -5.25 39.81
N ASN A 67 -20.39 -6.28 40.55
CA ASN A 67 -19.71 -7.54 40.57
C ASN A 67 -19.65 -8.23 39.20
N VAL A 68 -20.69 -8.13 38.38
CA VAL A 68 -20.70 -8.63 37.00
C VAL A 68 -19.71 -7.84 36.14
N VAL A 69 -19.68 -6.51 36.25
CA VAL A 69 -18.75 -5.65 35.52
C VAL A 69 -17.30 -5.98 35.89
N VAL A 70 -17.01 -6.07 37.19
CA VAL A 70 -15.66 -6.42 37.66
C VAL A 70 -15.22 -7.79 37.16
N SER A 71 -16.11 -8.79 37.18
CA SER A 71 -15.76 -10.15 36.78
C SER A 71 -15.64 -10.35 35.26
N LYS A 72 -16.42 -9.60 34.46
CA LYS A 72 -16.48 -9.80 33.01
C LYS A 72 -15.76 -8.72 32.21
N TRP A 73 -15.86 -7.45 32.60
CA TRP A 73 -15.33 -6.34 31.83
C TRP A 73 -13.93 -5.91 32.23
N PHE A 74 -13.63 -5.87 33.53
CA PHE A 74 -12.29 -5.49 34.01
C PHE A 74 -11.18 -6.38 33.46
N PRO A 75 -11.34 -7.73 33.38
CA PRO A 75 -10.34 -8.55 32.74
C PRO A 75 -10.12 -8.21 31.25
N ALA A 76 -11.19 -7.85 30.52
CA ALA A 76 -11.10 -7.46 29.12
C ALA A 76 -10.42 -6.08 28.93
N LEU A 77 -10.42 -5.21 29.93
CA LEU A 77 -9.75 -3.91 29.93
C LEU A 77 -8.27 -4.01 30.35
N ARG A 78 -7.86 -5.14 30.96
CA ARG A 78 -6.45 -5.41 31.29
C ARG A 78 -5.72 -5.88 30.03
N ARG A 79 -5.20 -4.94 29.26
CA ARG A 79 -4.49 -5.21 28.02
C ARG A 79 -3.26 -4.33 27.89
N SER A 80 -2.27 -4.82 27.18
CA SER A 80 -1.16 -4.02 26.68
C SER A 80 -1.46 -3.61 25.23
N GLU A 81 -1.38 -2.33 24.95
CA GLU A 81 -1.46 -1.79 23.59
C GLU A 81 -0.05 -1.38 23.16
N CYS A 82 0.40 -1.93 22.04
CA CYS A 82 1.69 -1.58 21.46
C CYS A 82 1.45 -0.74 20.20
N THR A 83 1.99 0.47 20.19
CA THR A 83 1.97 1.33 19.00
C THR A 83 3.39 1.51 18.51
N ILE A 84 3.65 1.11 17.27
CA ILE A 84 4.93 1.30 16.61
C ILE A 84 4.83 2.53 15.71
N LYS A 85 5.62 3.56 16.01
CA LYS A 85 5.79 4.74 15.15
C LYS A 85 7.09 4.58 14.38
N TYR A 86 7.01 4.60 13.05
CA TYR A 86 8.19 4.49 12.20
C TYR A 86 8.11 5.51 11.06
N VAL A 87 9.27 5.92 10.58
CA VAL A 87 9.39 6.78 9.41
C VAL A 87 9.92 5.93 8.26
N VAL A 88 9.13 5.84 7.20
CA VAL A 88 9.58 5.20 5.96
C VAL A 88 10.38 6.22 5.16
N ARG A 89 11.63 5.93 4.88
CA ARG A 89 12.44 6.67 3.91
C ARG A 89 12.59 5.86 2.63
N PRO A 90 12.65 6.49 1.46
CA PRO A 90 13.00 5.78 0.24
C PRO A 90 14.42 5.22 0.32
N PHE A 91 14.65 4.10 -0.31
CA PHE A 91 16.00 3.54 -0.46
C PHE A 91 16.89 4.46 -1.32
N THR A 92 18.16 4.58 -0.95
CA THR A 92 19.18 5.10 -1.89
C THR A 92 19.30 4.16 -3.10
N LEU A 93 19.96 4.60 -4.17
CA LEU A 93 20.10 3.76 -5.36
C LEU A 93 20.90 2.49 -5.07
N GLU A 94 21.94 2.59 -4.23
CA GLU A 94 22.77 1.48 -3.82
C GLU A 94 21.97 0.48 -2.98
N GLU A 95 21.24 0.96 -1.99
CA GLU A 95 20.34 0.12 -1.17
C GLU A 95 19.27 -0.54 -2.04
N ALA A 96 18.65 0.22 -2.95
CA ALA A 96 17.62 -0.30 -3.84
C ALA A 96 18.15 -1.44 -4.73
N ARG A 97 19.39 -1.35 -5.23
CA ARG A 97 20.03 -2.44 -5.99
C ARG A 97 20.21 -3.71 -5.15
N ILE A 98 20.64 -3.57 -3.90
CA ILE A 98 20.80 -4.72 -2.99
C ILE A 98 19.43 -5.34 -2.70
N VAL A 99 18.43 -4.50 -2.37
CA VAL A 99 17.06 -4.93 -2.08
C VAL A 99 16.41 -5.57 -3.31
N PHE A 100 16.70 -5.08 -4.53
CA PHE A 100 16.19 -5.66 -5.78
C PHE A 100 16.60 -7.13 -5.96
N HIS A 101 17.79 -7.49 -5.54
CA HIS A 101 18.29 -8.88 -5.64
C HIS A 101 17.85 -9.76 -4.47
N SER A 102 17.61 -9.19 -3.29
CA SER A 102 17.27 -9.95 -2.08
C SER A 102 15.78 -9.98 -1.78
N GLN A 103 15.13 -8.85 -1.84
CA GLN A 103 13.71 -8.67 -1.45
C GLN A 103 13.00 -7.64 -2.33
N PRO A 104 12.86 -7.87 -3.65
CA PRO A 104 12.32 -6.88 -4.60
C PRO A 104 10.91 -6.39 -4.27
N LYS A 105 10.11 -7.19 -3.55
CA LYS A 105 8.77 -6.81 -3.08
C LYS A 105 8.75 -5.57 -2.17
N ASN A 106 9.89 -5.25 -1.55
CA ASN A 106 10.00 -4.09 -0.65
C ASN A 106 10.33 -2.79 -1.40
N LEU A 107 10.60 -2.87 -2.69
CA LEU A 107 10.84 -1.69 -3.53
C LEU A 107 9.54 -1.14 -4.08
N SER A 108 9.43 0.19 -4.09
CA SER A 108 8.40 0.90 -4.84
C SER A 108 8.67 0.85 -6.34
N ILE A 109 7.65 1.12 -7.15
CA ILE A 109 7.79 1.24 -8.62
C ILE A 109 8.82 2.32 -9.00
N GLU A 110 8.84 3.43 -8.28
CA GLU A 110 9.77 4.53 -8.54
C GLU A 110 11.22 4.12 -8.26
N GLU A 111 11.47 3.39 -7.19
CA GLU A 111 12.81 2.86 -6.88
C GLU A 111 13.26 1.84 -7.93
N MET A 112 12.39 0.96 -8.39
CA MET A 112 12.68 0.05 -9.49
C MET A 112 12.97 0.83 -10.79
N PHE A 113 12.20 1.87 -11.09
CA PHE A 113 12.44 2.72 -12.25
C PHE A 113 13.81 3.42 -12.19
N ARG A 114 14.20 3.95 -11.02
CA ARG A 114 15.54 4.54 -10.83
C ARG A 114 16.66 3.53 -11.08
N ILE A 115 16.48 2.25 -10.68
CA ILE A 115 17.44 1.19 -11.03
C ILE A 115 17.49 1.02 -12.55
N ALA A 116 16.34 0.90 -13.22
CA ALA A 116 16.28 0.73 -14.67
C ALA A 116 17.01 1.86 -15.42
N GLN A 117 16.85 3.11 -14.99
CA GLN A 117 17.52 4.28 -15.61
C GLN A 117 19.07 4.22 -15.58
N THR A 118 19.64 3.39 -14.73
CA THR A 118 21.10 3.19 -14.67
C THR A 118 21.62 2.05 -15.56
N LEU A 119 20.71 1.36 -16.23
CA LEU A 119 21.03 0.20 -17.08
C LEU A 119 20.92 0.59 -18.56
N PRO A 120 21.70 -0.02 -19.45
CA PRO A 120 21.53 0.19 -20.88
C PRO A 120 20.11 -0.19 -21.32
N GLU A 121 19.43 0.75 -21.99
CA GLU A 121 18.06 0.53 -22.49
C GLU A 121 18.03 -0.70 -23.42
N GLY A 122 17.03 -1.55 -23.25
CA GLY A 122 16.89 -2.79 -23.99
C GLY A 122 17.79 -3.94 -23.54
N SER A 123 18.70 -3.73 -22.59
CA SER A 123 19.48 -4.82 -22.02
C SER A 123 18.60 -5.82 -21.26
N GLN A 124 19.09 -7.07 -21.12
CA GLN A 124 18.37 -8.09 -20.35
C GLN A 124 18.14 -7.65 -18.90
N GLN A 125 19.09 -6.94 -18.30
CA GLN A 125 18.97 -6.41 -16.94
C GLN A 125 17.89 -5.34 -16.86
N TYR A 126 17.86 -4.39 -17.82
CA TYR A 126 16.80 -3.37 -17.94
C TYR A 126 15.42 -4.02 -18.04
N MET A 127 15.26 -4.96 -18.96
CA MET A 127 13.98 -5.67 -19.13
C MET A 127 13.58 -6.44 -17.87
N ASN A 128 14.52 -7.03 -17.15
CA ASN A 128 14.25 -7.77 -15.93
C ASN A 128 13.68 -6.90 -14.82
N VAL A 129 14.15 -5.64 -14.72
CA VAL A 129 13.60 -4.71 -13.72
C VAL A 129 12.09 -4.51 -13.92
N PHE A 130 11.65 -4.26 -15.15
CA PHE A 130 10.24 -4.03 -15.42
C PHE A 130 9.38 -5.30 -15.31
N LYS A 131 9.93 -6.46 -15.66
CA LYS A 131 9.27 -7.75 -15.41
C LYS A 131 9.09 -8.00 -13.91
N THR A 132 10.10 -7.70 -13.12
CA THR A 132 10.05 -7.80 -11.67
C THR A 132 9.04 -6.80 -11.08
N ALA A 133 9.02 -5.57 -11.60
CA ALA A 133 8.07 -4.55 -11.16
C ALA A 133 6.61 -5.01 -11.31
N VAL A 134 6.22 -5.52 -12.49
CA VAL A 134 4.84 -5.99 -12.69
C VAL A 134 4.54 -7.29 -11.94
N LEU A 135 5.55 -8.11 -11.67
CA LEU A 135 5.39 -9.34 -10.87
C LEU A 135 5.00 -9.03 -9.42
N TYR A 136 5.64 -8.04 -8.80
CA TYR A 136 5.39 -7.68 -7.40
C TYR A 136 4.33 -6.60 -7.22
N HIS A 137 4.03 -5.82 -8.28
CA HIS A 137 3.00 -4.79 -8.30
C HIS A 137 2.00 -4.99 -9.46
N PRO A 138 1.30 -6.13 -9.54
CA PRO A 138 0.50 -6.50 -10.71
C PRO A 138 -0.68 -5.58 -10.98
N GLU A 139 -1.16 -4.88 -9.95
CA GLU A 139 -2.28 -3.94 -10.09
C GLU A 139 -1.81 -2.50 -10.34
N ASN A 140 -0.51 -2.24 -10.33
CA ASN A 140 0.00 -0.89 -10.60
C ASN A 140 -0.06 -0.57 -12.08
N PRO A 141 -0.79 0.50 -12.51
CA PRO A 141 -0.98 0.80 -13.92
C PRO A 141 0.31 1.14 -14.66
N VAL A 142 1.25 1.84 -14.00
CA VAL A 142 2.54 2.21 -14.59
C VAL A 142 3.44 0.99 -14.78
N ALA A 143 3.46 0.06 -13.81
CA ALA A 143 4.18 -1.19 -13.96
C ALA A 143 3.65 -2.00 -15.15
N ASN A 144 2.33 -2.06 -15.34
CA ASN A 144 1.71 -2.73 -16.48
C ASN A 144 2.06 -2.07 -17.81
N LEU A 145 2.06 -0.72 -17.89
CA LEU A 145 2.47 -0.01 -19.10
C LEU A 145 3.92 -0.34 -19.49
N ASN A 146 4.83 -0.26 -18.52
CA ASN A 146 6.23 -0.57 -18.76
C ASN A 146 6.44 -2.04 -19.16
N ALA A 147 5.75 -2.97 -18.51
CA ALA A 147 5.79 -4.39 -18.88
C ALA A 147 5.25 -4.64 -20.30
N ALA A 148 4.20 -3.90 -20.72
CA ALA A 148 3.70 -3.94 -22.08
C ALA A 148 4.77 -3.49 -23.11
N CYS A 149 5.46 -2.39 -22.81
CA CYS A 149 6.56 -1.92 -23.67
C CYS A 149 7.67 -2.96 -23.79
N ILE A 150 8.07 -3.58 -22.68
CA ILE A 150 9.08 -4.66 -22.69
C ILE A 150 8.61 -5.88 -23.49
N ALA A 151 7.34 -6.28 -23.35
CA ALA A 151 6.78 -7.35 -24.14
C ALA A 151 6.79 -7.04 -25.64
N LEU A 152 6.45 -5.81 -26.05
CA LEU A 152 6.54 -5.35 -27.43
C LEU A 152 7.96 -5.35 -27.97
N MET A 153 8.95 -4.92 -27.19
CA MET A 153 10.37 -4.99 -27.55
C MET A 153 10.83 -6.44 -27.83
N GLN A 154 10.20 -7.41 -27.19
CA GLN A 154 10.46 -8.86 -27.36
C GLN A 154 9.56 -9.51 -28.43
N GLY A 155 8.65 -8.76 -29.06
CA GLY A 155 7.68 -9.29 -30.02
C GLY A 155 6.56 -10.11 -29.37
N ASP A 156 6.45 -10.13 -28.06
CA ASP A 156 5.38 -10.83 -27.33
C ASP A 156 4.10 -9.99 -27.27
N VAL A 157 3.35 -10.03 -28.37
CA VAL A 157 2.11 -9.26 -28.54
C VAL A 157 1.04 -9.71 -27.55
N VAL A 158 0.98 -10.98 -27.21
CA VAL A 158 -0.05 -11.55 -26.32
C VAL A 158 0.12 -10.98 -24.91
N SER A 159 1.33 -11.02 -24.38
CA SER A 159 1.62 -10.44 -23.07
C SER A 159 1.43 -8.92 -23.07
N ALA A 160 1.82 -8.24 -24.15
CA ALA A 160 1.63 -6.81 -24.29
C ALA A 160 0.14 -6.41 -24.21
N GLU A 161 -0.74 -7.08 -24.93
CA GLU A 161 -2.20 -6.83 -24.85
C GLU A 161 -2.72 -7.01 -23.44
N LYS A 162 -2.32 -8.09 -22.75
CA LYS A 162 -2.73 -8.37 -21.38
C LYS A 162 -2.33 -7.26 -20.40
N TYR A 163 -1.10 -6.75 -20.52
CA TYR A 163 -0.63 -5.66 -19.68
C TYR A 163 -1.30 -4.33 -20.03
N LEU A 164 -1.54 -4.04 -21.31
CA LEU A 164 -2.22 -2.82 -21.74
C LEU A 164 -3.66 -2.69 -21.22
N LEU A 165 -4.33 -3.80 -20.92
CA LEU A 165 -5.65 -3.77 -20.28
C LEU A 165 -5.64 -3.11 -18.90
N ARG A 166 -4.51 -3.19 -18.17
CA ARG A 166 -4.32 -2.62 -16.83
C ARG A 166 -3.48 -1.34 -16.83
N ALA A 167 -2.92 -0.97 -17.98
CA ALA A 167 -2.14 0.25 -18.12
C ALA A 167 -3.03 1.50 -18.03
N PRO A 168 -2.51 2.63 -17.53
CA PRO A 168 -3.27 3.87 -17.44
C PRO A 168 -3.57 4.41 -18.83
N ASP A 169 -4.70 5.09 -18.98
CA ASP A 169 -4.99 5.79 -20.21
C ASP A 169 -4.02 6.96 -20.38
N SER A 170 -3.13 6.81 -21.35
CA SER A 170 -2.03 7.75 -21.61
C SER A 170 -1.65 7.74 -23.09
N LYS A 171 -0.91 8.75 -23.50
CA LYS A 171 -0.34 8.83 -24.85
C LYS A 171 0.62 7.68 -25.16
N GLU A 172 1.34 7.19 -24.15
CA GLU A 172 2.24 6.05 -24.27
C GLU A 172 1.46 4.75 -24.49
N LYS A 173 0.31 4.56 -23.79
CA LYS A 173 -0.59 3.43 -24.04
C LYS A 173 -1.17 3.48 -25.45
N THR A 174 -1.54 4.67 -25.93
CA THR A 174 -2.03 4.85 -27.31
C THR A 174 -0.98 4.43 -28.33
N LEU A 175 0.28 4.87 -28.13
CA LEU A 175 1.40 4.48 -28.97
C LEU A 175 1.64 2.97 -28.93
N ALA A 176 1.71 2.36 -27.74
CA ALA A 176 1.91 0.92 -27.57
C ALA A 176 0.80 0.11 -28.22
N THR A 177 -0.45 0.57 -28.13
CA THR A 177 -1.60 -0.07 -28.81
C THR A 177 -1.43 -0.02 -30.34
N GLY A 178 -0.92 1.08 -30.86
CA GLY A 178 -0.58 1.19 -32.29
C GLY A 178 0.48 0.17 -32.73
N VAL A 179 1.50 -0.06 -31.89
CA VAL A 179 2.52 -1.10 -32.15
C VAL A 179 1.93 -2.49 -32.12
N VAL A 180 1.02 -2.79 -31.15
CA VAL A 180 0.28 -4.04 -31.12
C VAL A 180 -0.46 -4.29 -32.42
N TYR A 181 -1.20 -3.30 -32.92
CA TYR A 181 -1.92 -3.43 -34.19
C TYR A 181 -0.99 -3.64 -35.38
N MET A 182 0.14 -2.92 -35.42
CA MET A 182 1.14 -3.07 -36.47
C MET A 182 1.71 -4.50 -36.51
N LEU A 183 2.09 -5.05 -35.35
CA LEU A 183 2.63 -6.41 -35.21
C LEU A 183 1.59 -7.48 -35.56
N LYS A 184 0.30 -7.18 -35.41
CA LYS A 184 -0.83 -8.06 -35.82
C LYS A 184 -1.21 -7.91 -37.29
N GLY A 185 -0.54 -7.09 -38.08
CA GLY A 185 -0.86 -6.80 -39.49
C GLY A 185 -2.12 -5.93 -39.67
N ARG A 186 -2.65 -5.34 -38.60
CA ARG A 186 -3.83 -4.45 -38.60
C ARG A 186 -3.39 -3.01 -38.91
N TYR A 187 -2.86 -2.79 -40.11
CA TYR A 187 -2.15 -1.56 -40.45
C TYR A 187 -3.03 -0.30 -40.45
N GLY A 188 -4.30 -0.41 -40.84
CA GLY A 188 -5.24 0.73 -40.80
C GLY A 188 -5.49 1.24 -39.37
N GLU A 189 -5.63 0.33 -38.41
CA GLU A 189 -5.85 0.65 -37.00
C GLU A 189 -4.55 1.15 -36.34
N ALA A 190 -3.41 0.54 -36.70
CA ALA A 190 -2.10 1.00 -36.29
C ALA A 190 -1.88 2.48 -36.71
N LYS A 191 -2.20 2.80 -37.96
CA LYS A 191 -2.09 4.16 -38.48
C LYS A 191 -2.97 5.15 -37.74
N SER A 192 -4.19 4.78 -37.39
CA SER A 192 -5.09 5.59 -36.59
C SER A 192 -4.49 5.88 -35.21
N LYS A 193 -3.98 4.85 -34.52
CA LYS A 193 -3.38 5.00 -33.19
C LYS A 193 -2.07 5.79 -33.21
N PHE A 194 -1.26 5.63 -34.23
CA PHE A 194 -0.04 6.43 -34.36
C PHE A 194 -0.33 7.91 -34.66
N LYS A 195 -1.35 8.23 -35.46
CA LYS A 195 -1.80 9.60 -35.65
C LYS A 195 -2.32 10.24 -34.37
N GLU A 196 -3.10 9.48 -33.59
CA GLU A 196 -3.57 9.90 -32.28
C GLU A 196 -2.39 10.19 -31.33
N ALA A 197 -1.41 9.27 -31.24
CA ALA A 197 -0.21 9.45 -30.42
C ALA A 197 0.68 10.61 -30.93
N GLU A 198 0.75 10.84 -32.23
CA GLU A 198 1.47 11.96 -32.84
C GLU A 198 0.85 13.31 -32.45
N SER A 199 -0.49 13.41 -32.38
CA SER A 199 -1.19 14.61 -31.92
C SER A 199 -0.88 14.98 -30.46
N PHE A 200 -0.43 14.01 -29.67
CA PHE A 200 0.09 14.23 -28.29
C PHE A 200 1.59 14.59 -28.26
N GLY A 201 2.22 14.76 -29.41
CA GLY A 201 3.62 15.19 -29.53
C GLY A 201 4.65 14.08 -29.26
N LEU A 202 4.30 12.79 -29.40
CA LEU A 202 5.25 11.69 -29.26
C LEU A 202 6.10 11.49 -30.53
N PRO A 203 7.44 11.72 -30.51
CA PRO A 203 8.31 11.57 -31.68
C PRO A 203 8.30 10.15 -32.27
N GLN A 204 8.14 9.13 -31.40
CA GLN A 204 8.08 7.73 -31.79
C GLN A 204 6.86 7.43 -32.67
N ALA A 205 5.77 8.18 -32.50
CA ALA A 205 4.58 8.02 -33.33
C ALA A 205 4.83 8.42 -34.79
N SER A 206 5.48 9.55 -34.99
CA SER A 206 5.89 10.00 -36.34
C SER A 206 6.87 9.04 -37.01
N TYR A 207 7.80 8.46 -36.23
CA TYR A 207 8.70 7.44 -36.72
C TYR A 207 7.93 6.16 -37.16
N ASN A 208 7.03 5.68 -36.33
CA ASN A 208 6.22 4.49 -36.63
C ASN A 208 5.28 4.73 -37.84
N LEU A 209 4.73 5.93 -37.99
CA LEU A 209 3.94 6.29 -39.18
C LEU A 209 4.77 6.22 -40.47
N LYS A 210 6.01 6.74 -40.45
CA LYS A 210 6.92 6.63 -41.58
C LYS A 210 7.23 5.18 -41.91
N LEU A 211 7.56 4.38 -40.89
CA LEU A 211 7.83 2.96 -41.06
C LEU A 211 6.61 2.24 -41.64
N LEU A 212 5.42 2.49 -41.10
CA LEU A 212 4.17 1.87 -41.58
C LEU A 212 3.91 2.19 -43.06
N ASN A 213 4.16 3.44 -43.52
CA ASN A 213 3.99 3.83 -44.91
C ASN A 213 5.03 3.20 -45.87
N THR A 214 6.08 2.56 -45.35
CA THR A 214 7.02 1.76 -46.19
C THR A 214 6.59 0.31 -46.32
N ILE A 215 5.69 -0.15 -45.47
CA ILE A 215 5.23 -1.55 -45.41
C ILE A 215 3.84 -1.69 -46.04
N TYR A 216 3.03 -0.65 -45.95
CA TYR A 216 1.62 -0.57 -46.30
C TYR A 216 1.32 0.73 -47.07
#